data_10d63c1a08488c61b04f632ad94936fd
#
_entry.id   10d63c1a08488c61b04f632ad94936fd
#
_cell.length_a   1.000
_cell.length_b   1.000
_cell.length_c   1.000
_cell.angle_alpha   90.00
_cell.angle_beta   90.00
_cell.angle_gamma   90.00
#
_symmetry.space_group_name_H-M   'P 1'
#
loop_
_entity.id
_entity.type
_entity.pdbx_description
1 polymer ?
#
loop_
_entity_poly.entity_id
_entity_poly.type
_entity_poly.pdbx_seq_one_letter_code
_entity_poly.pdbx_strand_id
1 'polypeptide(L)'
;MVIKMFLKIKSEDLWRFLPVLFFIFFISPVAIVLSSLFGQYSENWSHLYNYVLSDYVINSFLLITGVSILTSLIGIITSWLVTNFNFSGKKFFEWALILPLSVPPYILAYTYTGLFDASGSVNTFLIEIFNLDISTIIFPNIRNIYGAVMVFSFTLYPYVYLICRMAFVNHSKSIIESGRVLGLSR
;
A
#
# COMPACT_ATOMS: atom_id res chain seq x y z
N MET A 1 -2.35 40.70 43.45
CA MET A 1 -1.82 41.33 42.23
C MET A 1 -1.13 40.32 41.30
N VAL A 2 -0.71 39.15 41.76
CA VAL A 2 0.01 38.12 40.98
C VAL A 2 -0.92 37.22 40.14
N ILE A 3 -2.17 36.98 40.56
CA ILE A 3 -3.14 36.09 39.89
C ILE A 3 -3.72 36.67 38.59
N LYS A 4 -3.72 38.01 38.41
CA LYS A 4 -4.21 38.67 37.19
C LYS A 4 -3.20 38.68 36.03
N MET A 5 -1.94 38.25 36.26
CA MET A 5 -0.89 38.21 35.23
C MET A 5 -0.91 36.92 34.40
N PHE A 6 -1.54 35.87 34.94
CA PHE A 6 -1.63 34.57 34.26
C PHE A 6 -2.83 34.40 33.31
N LEU A 7 -3.78 35.32 33.26
CA LEU A 7 -5.03 35.21 32.48
C LEU A 7 -5.12 36.16 31.27
N LYS A 8 -4.00 36.71 30.81
CA LYS A 8 -3.98 37.46 29.56
C LYS A 8 -3.28 36.67 28.43
N ILE A 9 -3.64 35.41 28.33
CA ILE A 9 -3.33 34.66 27.10
C ILE A 9 -4.31 35.19 26.05
N LYS A 10 -3.83 36.02 25.12
CA LYS A 10 -4.61 36.44 23.96
C LYS A 10 -5.01 35.16 23.20
N SER A 11 -6.21 35.15 22.66
CA SER A 11 -6.68 34.03 21.83
C SER A 11 -5.70 33.69 20.71
N GLU A 12 -4.91 34.63 20.25
CA GLU A 12 -3.83 34.45 19.26
C GLU A 12 -2.68 33.60 19.80
N ASP A 13 -2.39 33.61 21.09
CA ASP A 13 -1.33 32.78 21.67
C ASP A 13 -1.76 31.31 21.82
N LEU A 14 -3.03 31.06 22.06
CA LEU A 14 -3.59 29.70 22.08
C LEU A 14 -3.40 29.00 20.76
N TRP A 15 -3.60 29.69 19.63
CA TRP A 15 -3.40 29.13 18.28
C TRP A 15 -1.93 28.77 17.97
N ARG A 16 -0.99 29.43 18.66
CA ARG A 16 0.45 29.09 18.52
C ARG A 16 0.86 27.89 19.36
N PHE A 17 0.23 27.69 20.53
CA PHE A 17 0.52 26.56 21.42
C PHE A 17 -0.11 25.24 20.92
N LEU A 18 -1.26 25.31 20.27
CA LEU A 18 -1.97 24.13 19.78
C LEU A 18 -1.12 23.27 18.83
N PRO A 19 -0.51 23.80 17.75
CA PRO A 19 0.36 23.03 16.88
C PRO A 19 1.57 22.42 17.60
N VAL A 20 2.15 23.15 18.56
CA VAL A 20 3.30 22.66 19.34
C VAL A 20 2.88 21.50 20.23
N LEU A 21 1.73 21.57 20.86
CA LEU A 21 1.18 20.51 21.70
C LEU A 21 0.87 19.27 20.87
N PHE A 22 0.26 19.43 19.69
CA PHE A 22 0.03 18.34 18.75
C PHE A 22 1.37 17.73 18.30
N PHE A 23 2.35 18.52 17.95
CA PHE A 23 3.67 18.05 17.55
C PHE A 23 4.32 17.22 18.66
N ILE A 24 4.32 17.70 19.90
CA ILE A 24 4.86 16.97 21.06
C ILE A 24 4.10 15.66 21.28
N PHE A 25 2.77 15.68 21.16
CA PHE A 25 1.94 14.48 21.31
C PHE A 25 2.26 13.43 20.25
N PHE A 26 2.37 13.83 18.97
CA PHE A 26 2.67 12.89 17.88
C PHE A 26 4.13 12.44 17.85
N ILE A 27 5.08 13.26 18.30
CA ILE A 27 6.50 12.88 18.33
C ILE A 27 6.85 12.06 19.58
N SER A 28 6.03 12.10 20.63
CA SER A 28 6.33 11.41 21.90
C SER A 28 6.52 9.89 21.75
N PRO A 29 5.71 9.13 21.00
CA PRO A 29 5.96 7.70 20.81
C PRO A 29 7.30 7.43 20.09
N VAL A 30 7.62 8.25 19.10
CA VAL A 30 8.88 8.14 18.35
C VAL A 30 10.09 8.47 19.27
N ALA A 31 9.95 9.52 20.08
CA ALA A 31 10.99 9.91 21.04
C ALA A 31 11.23 8.83 22.10
N ILE A 32 10.15 8.16 22.58
CA ILE A 32 10.25 7.03 23.52
C ILE A 32 11.01 5.87 22.88
N VAL A 33 10.66 5.49 21.65
CA VAL A 33 11.36 4.43 20.93
C VAL A 33 12.82 4.79 20.69
N LEU A 34 13.12 6.03 20.29
CA LEU A 34 14.50 6.48 20.13
C LEU A 34 15.27 6.54 21.46
N SER A 35 14.63 6.91 22.55
CA SER A 35 15.26 6.93 23.87
C SER A 35 15.65 5.52 24.35
N SER A 36 14.93 4.48 23.91
CA SER A 36 15.27 3.10 24.25
C SER A 36 16.59 2.63 23.62
N LEU A 37 17.08 3.31 22.58
CA LEU A 37 18.40 3.04 22.00
C LEU A 37 19.56 3.38 22.94
N PHE A 38 19.32 4.29 23.92
CA PHE A 38 20.30 4.70 24.93
C PHE A 38 20.11 3.95 26.25
N GLY A 39 19.15 3.01 26.31
CA GLY A 39 18.90 2.16 27.45
C GLY A 39 19.95 1.07 27.62
N GLN A 40 19.94 0.41 28.80
CA GLN A 40 20.83 -0.74 29.02
C GLN A 40 20.45 -1.89 28.08
N TYR A 41 21.48 -2.55 27.54
CA TYR A 41 21.35 -3.76 26.73
C TYR A 41 20.60 -4.83 27.53
N SER A 42 19.39 -5.19 27.10
CA SER A 42 18.65 -6.29 27.68
C SER A 42 19.16 -7.61 27.07
N GLU A 43 19.16 -8.70 27.84
CA GLU A 43 19.48 -10.04 27.33
C GLU A 43 18.63 -10.45 26.13
N ASN A 44 17.44 -9.88 26.01
CA ASN A 44 16.53 -10.08 24.88
C ASN A 44 17.12 -9.63 23.54
N TRP A 45 18.03 -8.66 23.52
CA TRP A 45 18.69 -8.21 22.29
C TRP A 45 19.58 -9.27 21.67
N SER A 46 20.30 -10.01 22.50
CA SER A 46 21.13 -11.12 22.01
C SER A 46 20.28 -12.21 21.35
N HIS A 47 19.15 -12.54 21.96
CA HIS A 47 18.21 -13.51 21.40
C HIS A 47 17.57 -13.01 20.07
N LEU A 48 17.10 -11.77 20.04
CA LEU A 48 16.53 -11.17 18.85
C LEU A 48 17.54 -11.12 17.69
N TYR A 49 18.76 -10.67 17.96
CA TYR A 49 19.81 -10.56 16.94
C TYR A 49 20.18 -11.92 16.34
N ASN A 50 20.33 -12.94 17.16
CA ASN A 50 20.83 -14.24 16.73
C ASN A 50 19.75 -15.12 16.06
N TYR A 51 18.47 -14.97 16.43
CA TYR A 51 17.43 -15.92 16.02
C TYR A 51 16.28 -15.33 15.21
N VAL A 52 16.05 -14.02 15.28
CA VAL A 52 14.83 -13.43 14.75
C VAL A 52 15.06 -12.31 13.75
N LEU A 53 16.10 -11.49 13.98
CA LEU A 53 16.34 -10.27 13.20
C LEU A 53 16.57 -10.56 11.71
N SER A 54 17.35 -11.61 11.42
CA SER A 54 17.67 -12.00 10.04
C SER A 54 16.38 -12.30 9.25
N ASP A 55 15.49 -13.12 9.82
CA ASP A 55 14.23 -13.51 9.17
C ASP A 55 13.30 -12.30 8.98
N TYR A 56 13.23 -11.42 9.97
CA TYR A 56 12.41 -10.21 9.85
C TYR A 56 12.94 -9.26 8.78
N VAL A 57 14.26 -9.06 8.71
CA VAL A 57 14.87 -8.20 7.69
C VAL A 57 14.66 -8.78 6.30
N ILE A 58 14.89 -10.08 6.10
CA ILE A 58 14.69 -10.74 4.81
C ILE A 58 13.23 -10.67 4.39
N ASN A 59 12.30 -11.03 5.26
CA ASN A 59 10.87 -11.00 4.96
C ASN A 59 10.39 -9.57 4.67
N SER A 60 10.86 -8.58 5.40
CA SER A 60 10.53 -7.18 5.15
C SER A 60 11.08 -6.72 3.80
N PHE A 61 12.30 -7.07 3.47
CA PHE A 61 12.91 -6.74 2.18
C PHE A 61 12.18 -7.39 1.00
N LEU A 62 11.84 -8.69 1.12
CA LEU A 62 11.05 -9.41 0.13
C LEU A 62 9.66 -8.79 -0.04
N LEU A 63 9.00 -8.45 1.05
CA LEU A 63 7.69 -7.81 1.03
C LEU A 63 7.75 -6.46 0.31
N ILE A 64 8.65 -5.57 0.73
CA ILE A 64 8.79 -4.24 0.15
C ILE A 64 9.10 -4.33 -1.35
N THR A 65 10.09 -5.15 -1.72
CA THR A 65 10.52 -5.29 -3.11
C THR A 65 9.43 -5.91 -3.97
N GLY A 66 8.83 -7.00 -3.50
CA GLY A 66 7.76 -7.71 -4.23
C GLY A 66 6.52 -6.83 -4.43
N VAL A 67 6.06 -6.16 -3.37
CA VAL A 67 4.91 -5.24 -3.45
C VAL A 67 5.23 -4.06 -4.38
N SER A 68 6.42 -3.45 -4.26
CA SER A 68 6.80 -2.31 -5.10
C SER A 68 6.82 -2.67 -6.58
N ILE A 69 7.38 -3.82 -6.94
CA ILE A 69 7.45 -4.27 -8.34
C ILE A 69 6.06 -4.57 -8.88
N LEU A 70 5.27 -5.41 -8.20
CA LEU A 70 3.94 -5.80 -8.66
C LEU A 70 2.97 -4.63 -8.72
N THR A 71 2.95 -3.79 -7.70
CA THR A 71 2.11 -2.58 -7.65
C THR A 71 2.45 -1.64 -8.81
N SER A 72 3.75 -1.44 -9.08
CA SER A 72 4.21 -0.60 -10.19
C SER A 72 3.82 -1.20 -11.54
N LEU A 73 4.03 -2.49 -11.75
CA LEU A 73 3.65 -3.16 -12.99
C LEU A 73 2.15 -3.06 -13.25
N ILE A 74 1.32 -3.42 -12.28
CA ILE A 74 -0.14 -3.36 -12.42
C ILE A 74 -0.60 -1.91 -12.66
N GLY A 75 -0.14 -0.97 -11.85
CA GLY A 75 -0.53 0.43 -11.93
C GLY A 75 -0.11 1.10 -13.24
N ILE A 76 1.13 0.89 -13.69
CA ILE A 76 1.65 1.47 -14.93
C ILE A 76 0.94 0.87 -16.15
N ILE A 77 0.83 -0.47 -16.22
CA ILE A 77 0.20 -1.14 -17.37
C ILE A 77 -1.26 -0.75 -17.49
N THR A 78 -2.02 -0.80 -16.39
CA THR A 78 -3.44 -0.47 -16.42
C THR A 78 -3.69 1.01 -16.74
N SER A 79 -2.88 1.93 -16.19
CA SER A 79 -2.97 3.36 -16.49
C SER A 79 -2.63 3.65 -17.96
N TRP A 80 -1.60 2.99 -18.50
CA TRP A 80 -1.21 3.12 -19.89
C TRP A 80 -2.29 2.62 -20.84
N LEU A 81 -2.86 1.45 -20.58
CA LEU A 81 -3.96 0.87 -21.37
C LEU A 81 -5.18 1.80 -21.40
N VAL A 82 -5.63 2.23 -20.22
CA VAL A 82 -6.83 3.06 -20.11
C VAL A 82 -6.62 4.46 -20.72
N THR A 83 -5.41 4.99 -20.69
CA THR A 83 -5.13 6.34 -21.23
C THR A 83 -4.97 6.32 -22.75
N ASN A 84 -4.22 5.35 -23.29
CA ASN A 84 -3.79 5.39 -24.69
C ASN A 84 -4.71 4.63 -25.66
N PHE A 85 -5.53 3.71 -25.15
CA PHE A 85 -6.42 2.90 -26.00
C PHE A 85 -7.89 3.25 -25.80
N ASN A 86 -8.65 3.14 -26.90
CA ASN A 86 -10.10 3.22 -26.88
C ASN A 86 -10.67 1.81 -27.04
N PHE A 87 -11.37 1.33 -26.02
CA PHE A 87 -12.02 0.02 -26.01
C PHE A 87 -13.39 0.10 -25.36
N SER A 88 -14.24 -0.87 -25.66
CA SER A 88 -15.58 -0.96 -25.03
C SER A 88 -15.43 -1.13 -23.51
N GLY A 89 -16.16 -0.33 -22.75
CA GLY A 89 -16.08 -0.35 -21.28
C GLY A 89 -14.97 0.52 -20.67
N LYS A 90 -14.18 1.27 -21.45
CA LYS A 90 -13.11 2.14 -20.94
C LYS A 90 -13.55 2.99 -19.74
N LYS A 91 -14.69 3.67 -19.84
CA LYS A 91 -15.22 4.52 -18.76
C LYS A 91 -15.51 3.74 -17.47
N PHE A 92 -15.94 2.50 -17.59
CA PHE A 92 -16.15 1.63 -16.44
C PHE A 92 -14.82 1.26 -15.79
N PHE A 93 -13.81 0.85 -16.57
CA PHE A 93 -12.49 0.49 -16.05
C PHE A 93 -11.77 1.68 -15.44
N GLU A 94 -11.97 2.89 -15.93
CA GLU A 94 -11.41 4.12 -15.32
C GLU A 94 -11.79 4.26 -13.85
N TRP A 95 -13.02 3.89 -13.49
CA TRP A 95 -13.51 3.92 -12.12
C TRP A 95 -13.25 2.63 -11.35
N ALA A 96 -13.45 1.48 -12.01
CA ALA A 96 -13.29 0.19 -11.38
C ALA A 96 -11.87 -0.05 -10.84
N LEU A 97 -10.85 0.45 -11.53
CA LEU A 97 -9.45 0.34 -11.11
C LEU A 97 -9.13 1.16 -9.84
N ILE A 98 -9.98 2.09 -9.46
CA ILE A 98 -9.82 2.91 -8.25
C ILE A 98 -10.57 2.29 -7.05
N LEU A 99 -11.53 1.40 -7.29
CA LEU A 99 -12.37 0.81 -6.25
C LEU A 99 -11.62 0.22 -5.05
N PRO A 100 -10.46 -0.45 -5.20
CA PRO A 100 -9.75 -0.98 -4.05
C PRO A 100 -9.37 0.08 -3.01
N LEU A 101 -9.22 1.35 -3.40
CA LEU A 101 -8.98 2.45 -2.44
C LEU A 101 -10.17 2.75 -1.52
N SER A 102 -11.37 2.36 -1.93
CA SER A 102 -12.59 2.58 -1.13
C SER A 102 -12.71 1.61 0.04
N VAL A 103 -11.94 0.53 0.02
CA VAL A 103 -11.99 -0.53 1.03
C VAL A 103 -10.71 -0.48 1.88
N PRO A 104 -10.82 -0.44 3.21
CA PRO A 104 -9.64 -0.48 4.08
C PRO A 104 -8.77 -1.71 3.80
N PRO A 105 -7.43 -1.56 3.74
CA PRO A 105 -6.51 -2.64 3.34
C PRO A 105 -6.67 -3.93 4.15
N TYR A 106 -6.98 -3.83 5.46
CA TYR A 106 -7.16 -4.99 6.32
C TYR A 106 -8.41 -5.81 5.95
N ILE A 107 -9.49 -5.15 5.48
CA ILE A 107 -10.71 -5.82 5.03
C ILE A 107 -10.43 -6.58 3.73
N LEU A 108 -9.70 -5.96 2.79
CA LEU A 108 -9.28 -6.63 1.56
C LEU A 108 -8.38 -7.83 1.87
N ALA A 109 -7.40 -7.68 2.77
CA ALA A 109 -6.53 -8.78 3.17
C ALA A 109 -7.33 -9.94 3.78
N TYR A 110 -8.29 -9.66 4.65
CA TYR A 110 -9.16 -10.67 5.24
C TYR A 110 -10.03 -11.37 4.18
N THR A 111 -10.62 -10.58 3.27
CA THR A 111 -11.46 -11.10 2.19
C THR A 111 -10.67 -11.99 1.24
N TYR A 112 -9.50 -11.55 0.79
CA TYR A 112 -8.64 -12.35 -0.09
C TYR A 112 -8.16 -13.63 0.60
N THR A 113 -7.80 -13.54 1.88
CA THR A 113 -7.44 -14.73 2.66
C THR A 113 -8.60 -15.72 2.72
N GLY A 114 -9.82 -15.25 3.01
CA GLY A 114 -11.01 -16.11 3.06
C GLY A 114 -11.39 -16.70 1.70
N LEU A 115 -11.17 -15.98 0.60
CA LEU A 115 -11.46 -16.47 -0.76
C LEU A 115 -10.48 -17.54 -1.23
N PHE A 116 -9.19 -17.34 -0.99
CA PHE A 116 -8.11 -18.18 -1.52
C PHE A 116 -7.55 -19.19 -0.51
N ASP A 117 -8.10 -19.26 0.70
CA ASP A 117 -7.73 -20.30 1.65
C ASP A 117 -8.11 -21.70 1.12
N ALA A 118 -7.51 -22.74 1.67
CA ALA A 118 -7.76 -24.13 1.23
C ALA A 118 -9.25 -24.51 1.28
N SER A 119 -9.99 -24.01 2.26
CA SER A 119 -11.45 -24.15 2.37
C SER A 119 -12.23 -22.95 1.83
N GLY A 120 -11.58 -22.06 1.10
CA GLY A 120 -12.17 -20.83 0.58
C GLY A 120 -13.10 -21.06 -0.62
N SER A 121 -13.97 -20.07 -0.85
CA SER A 121 -15.00 -20.18 -1.90
C SER A 121 -14.44 -20.39 -3.30
N VAL A 122 -13.25 -19.84 -3.61
CA VAL A 122 -12.61 -20.03 -4.92
C VAL A 122 -12.13 -21.46 -5.09
N ASN A 123 -11.51 -22.03 -4.07
CA ASN A 123 -11.03 -23.41 -4.13
C ASN A 123 -12.19 -24.39 -4.24
N THR A 124 -13.25 -24.20 -3.44
CA THR A 124 -14.47 -25.02 -3.50
C THR A 124 -15.14 -24.94 -4.88
N PHE A 125 -15.28 -23.73 -5.44
CA PHE A 125 -15.86 -23.53 -6.78
C PHE A 125 -15.05 -24.22 -7.89
N LEU A 126 -13.71 -24.19 -7.82
CA LEU A 126 -12.86 -24.88 -8.79
C LEU A 126 -12.94 -26.41 -8.67
N ILE A 127 -12.99 -26.92 -7.43
CA ILE A 127 -13.17 -28.36 -7.19
C ILE A 127 -14.48 -28.85 -7.81
N GLU A 128 -15.58 -28.09 -7.62
CA GLU A 128 -16.88 -28.41 -8.20
C GLU A 128 -16.88 -28.37 -9.75
N ILE A 129 -16.31 -27.31 -10.35
CA ILE A 129 -16.26 -27.20 -11.83
C ILE A 129 -15.44 -28.31 -12.47
N PHE A 130 -14.28 -28.62 -11.89
CA PHE A 130 -13.36 -29.60 -12.47
C PHE A 130 -13.62 -31.03 -11.98
N ASN A 131 -14.66 -31.24 -11.16
CA ASN A 131 -14.99 -32.54 -10.54
C ASN A 131 -13.77 -33.21 -9.88
N LEU A 132 -13.01 -32.41 -9.11
CA LEU A 132 -11.81 -32.87 -8.42
C LEU A 132 -12.17 -33.43 -7.03
N ASP A 133 -11.30 -34.26 -6.47
CA ASP A 133 -11.45 -34.71 -5.10
C ASP A 133 -11.35 -33.53 -4.13
N ILE A 134 -12.19 -33.55 -3.08
CA ILE A 134 -12.24 -32.51 -2.02
C ILE A 134 -10.88 -32.36 -1.32
N SER A 135 -10.04 -33.37 -1.34
CA SER A 135 -8.66 -33.34 -0.84
C SER A 135 -7.69 -32.57 -1.71
N THR A 136 -8.10 -32.20 -2.94
CA THR A 136 -7.24 -31.46 -3.88
C THR A 136 -7.16 -30.00 -3.51
N ILE A 137 -6.00 -29.54 -3.06
CA ILE A 137 -5.75 -28.13 -2.79
C ILE A 137 -5.18 -27.52 -4.09
N ILE A 138 -6.00 -26.72 -4.80
CA ILE A 138 -5.60 -26.06 -6.05
C ILE A 138 -4.74 -24.85 -5.76
N PHE A 139 -5.13 -24.05 -4.75
CA PHE A 139 -4.35 -22.89 -4.33
C PHE A 139 -3.47 -23.22 -3.14
N PRO A 140 -2.17 -22.86 -3.19
CA PRO A 140 -1.31 -22.96 -2.02
C PRO A 140 -1.82 -22.03 -0.91
N ASN A 141 -1.45 -22.35 0.32
CA ASN A 141 -1.80 -21.52 1.46
C ASN A 141 -1.38 -20.06 1.23
N ILE A 142 -2.38 -19.15 1.17
CA ILE A 142 -2.13 -17.72 0.93
C ILE A 142 -1.48 -17.03 2.15
N ARG A 143 -1.49 -17.68 3.33
CA ARG A 143 -0.91 -17.14 4.57
C ARG A 143 0.61 -17.29 4.60
N ASN A 144 1.27 -16.76 3.58
CA ASN A 144 2.72 -16.72 3.44
C ASN A 144 3.15 -15.37 2.85
N ILE A 145 4.46 -15.17 2.72
CA ILE A 145 5.03 -13.91 2.20
C ILE A 145 4.56 -13.61 0.76
N TYR A 146 4.39 -14.61 -0.08
CA TYR A 146 3.94 -14.42 -1.47
C TYR A 146 2.48 -13.98 -1.52
N GLY A 147 1.62 -14.60 -0.70
CA GLY A 147 0.23 -14.18 -0.56
C GLY A 147 0.11 -12.76 -0.02
N ALA A 148 0.93 -12.39 0.96
CA ALA A 148 1.00 -11.02 1.46
C ALA A 148 1.41 -10.05 0.35
N VAL A 149 2.44 -10.36 -0.44
CA VAL A 149 2.87 -9.55 -1.60
C VAL A 149 1.72 -9.37 -2.59
N MET A 150 0.98 -10.43 -2.94
CA MET A 150 -0.16 -10.34 -3.85
C MET A 150 -1.27 -9.45 -3.29
N VAL A 151 -1.70 -9.69 -2.05
CA VAL A 151 -2.79 -8.93 -1.41
C VAL A 151 -2.45 -7.45 -1.32
N PHE A 152 -1.25 -7.10 -0.84
CA PHE A 152 -0.82 -5.71 -0.77
C PHE A 152 -0.71 -5.07 -2.15
N SER A 153 -0.24 -5.80 -3.15
CA SER A 153 -0.12 -5.26 -4.50
C SER A 153 -1.48 -4.95 -5.12
N PHE A 154 -2.47 -5.85 -4.98
CA PHE A 154 -3.84 -5.60 -5.43
C PHE A 154 -4.57 -4.52 -4.65
N THR A 155 -4.13 -4.22 -3.44
CA THR A 155 -4.69 -3.15 -2.63
C THR A 155 -4.06 -1.78 -2.96
N LEU A 156 -2.75 -1.76 -3.25
CA LEU A 156 -1.98 -0.52 -3.36
C LEU A 156 -1.76 -0.04 -4.81
N TYR A 157 -1.96 -0.90 -5.83
CA TYR A 157 -1.75 -0.49 -7.23
C TYR A 157 -2.55 0.75 -7.66
N PRO A 158 -3.74 1.07 -7.11
CA PRO A 158 -4.48 2.24 -7.54
C PRO A 158 -3.74 3.56 -7.27
N TYR A 159 -2.87 3.61 -6.26
CA TYR A 159 -2.01 4.79 -6.04
C TYR A 159 -1.09 5.04 -7.23
N VAL A 160 -0.41 3.99 -7.69
CA VAL A 160 0.46 4.06 -8.87
C VAL A 160 -0.36 4.35 -10.12
N TYR A 161 -1.51 3.67 -10.28
CA TYR A 161 -2.45 3.91 -11.39
C TYR A 161 -2.84 5.38 -11.51
N LEU A 162 -3.25 6.02 -10.42
CA LEU A 162 -3.67 7.43 -10.43
C LEU A 162 -2.54 8.37 -10.82
N ILE A 163 -1.35 8.19 -10.24
CA ILE A 163 -0.18 9.02 -10.53
C ILE A 163 0.24 8.86 -11.99
N CYS A 164 0.36 7.62 -12.46
CA CYS A 164 0.75 7.33 -13.84
C CYS A 164 -0.31 7.80 -14.85
N ARG A 165 -1.60 7.64 -14.53
CA ARG A 165 -2.69 8.11 -15.39
C ARG A 165 -2.64 9.63 -15.57
N MET A 166 -2.43 10.38 -14.49
CA MET A 166 -2.25 11.84 -14.58
C MET A 166 -1.05 12.22 -15.43
N ALA A 167 0.06 11.52 -15.26
CA ALA A 167 1.25 11.75 -16.08
C ALA A 167 0.97 11.46 -17.57
N PHE A 168 0.37 10.32 -17.91
CA PHE A 168 0.05 9.95 -19.28
C PHE A 168 -0.97 10.90 -19.93
N VAL A 169 -1.98 11.35 -19.22
CA VAL A 169 -2.96 12.33 -19.75
C VAL A 169 -2.30 13.68 -20.05
N ASN A 170 -1.43 14.15 -19.19
CA ASN A 170 -0.81 15.47 -19.34
C ASN A 170 0.31 15.50 -20.36
N HIS A 171 1.08 14.40 -20.50
CA HIS A 171 2.27 14.38 -21.37
C HIS A 171 2.03 13.81 -22.77
N SER A 172 1.00 12.94 -22.94
CA SER A 172 0.89 12.15 -24.17
C SER A 172 0.64 12.96 -25.44
N LYS A 173 -0.13 14.03 -25.39
CA LYS A 173 -0.49 14.81 -26.59
C LYS A 173 0.68 15.66 -27.10
N SER A 174 1.27 16.46 -26.23
CA SER A 174 2.33 17.40 -26.60
C SER A 174 3.60 16.71 -27.12
N ILE A 175 4.03 15.62 -26.47
CA ILE A 175 5.25 14.90 -26.85
C ILE A 175 5.04 14.14 -28.18
N ILE A 176 3.89 13.51 -28.36
CA ILE A 176 3.57 12.77 -29.59
C ILE A 176 3.44 13.73 -30.77
N GLU A 177 2.80 14.88 -30.58
CA GLU A 177 2.66 15.91 -31.61
C GLU A 177 4.02 16.50 -31.99
N SER A 178 4.87 16.80 -31.02
CA SER A 178 6.24 17.28 -31.27
C SER A 178 7.09 16.26 -32.02
N GLY A 179 6.98 14.97 -31.63
CA GLY A 179 7.68 13.90 -32.34
C GLY A 179 7.22 13.73 -33.79
N ARG A 180 5.92 13.89 -34.06
CA ARG A 180 5.37 13.86 -35.43
C ARG A 180 5.85 15.04 -36.30
N VAL A 181 5.91 16.23 -35.73
CA VAL A 181 6.45 17.40 -36.41
C VAL A 181 7.92 17.19 -36.80
N LEU A 182 8.67 16.44 -35.99
CA LEU A 182 10.07 16.06 -36.26
C LEU A 182 10.22 14.83 -37.16
N GLY A 183 9.11 14.30 -37.71
CA GLY A 183 9.13 13.18 -38.66
C GLY A 183 9.26 11.79 -38.04
N LEU A 184 9.09 11.66 -36.74
CA LEU A 184 9.07 10.34 -36.08
C LEU A 184 7.74 9.62 -36.35
N SER A 185 7.83 8.39 -36.82
CA SER A 185 6.67 7.49 -36.93
C SER A 185 6.26 6.97 -35.56
N ARG A 186 4.98 6.55 -35.43
CA ARG A 186 4.46 5.90 -34.20
C ARG A 186 5.24 4.65 -33.83
#